data_05ca3ad477007e3ed3eb0e8307d6581a
#
_entry.id   05ca3ad477007e3ed3eb0e8307d6581a
#
_cell.length_a   1.000
_cell.length_b   1.000
_cell.length_c   1.000
_cell.angle_alpha   90.00
_cell.angle_beta   90.00
_cell.angle_gamma   90.00
#
_symmetry.space_group_name_H-M   'P 1'
#
loop_
_entity.id
_entity.type
_entity.pdbx_description
1 polymer ?
#
loop_
_entity_poly.entity_id
_entity_poly.type
_entity_poly.pdbx_seq_one_letter_code
_entity_poly.pdbx_strand_id
1 'polypeptide(L)'
;ELIALLIDALRDLKLTSDDFVVRLSSRRAWQDFFENGGGKEKDAYGFYQIVDKLDREDPAVSGEKLTKLGFSIEQVNDFIESGHPTDELAAIIGNIEARGLGDFIKIDYRIIRGLAYYNGPVYEAFDKRGKFRAIAGGGRYDHLVKLVSGGKNDLPALGFGMGDVVLAELLKERGLVPSLGQVLDAFVQIADESLRNASLGLVQQLRQTGLSTEYPLIKAKPDKQLKRALELNAKWLVTLENATRARVKNLETREDKTISLVDVTSALKD
;
A
#
# COMPACT_ATOMS: atom_id res chain seq x y z
N GLU A 1 -7.10 15.68 9.79
CA GLU A 1 -7.06 14.33 10.38
C GLU A 1 -6.61 13.28 9.35
N LEU A 2 -7.25 13.16 8.18
CA LEU A 2 -6.91 12.13 7.17
C LEU A 2 -5.48 12.24 6.62
N ILE A 3 -4.93 13.46 6.49
CA ILE A 3 -3.53 13.63 6.08
C ILE A 3 -2.58 13.10 7.15
N ALA A 4 -2.86 13.38 8.43
CA ALA A 4 -2.08 12.83 9.53
C ALA A 4 -2.15 11.29 9.57
N LEU A 5 -3.35 10.72 9.38
CA LEU A 5 -3.53 9.27 9.27
C LEU A 5 -2.71 8.66 8.12
N LEU A 6 -2.71 9.30 6.94
CA LEU A 6 -1.90 8.85 5.80
C LEU A 6 -0.40 8.90 6.12
N ILE A 7 0.07 10.00 6.74
CA ILE A 7 1.47 10.14 7.13
C ILE A 7 1.84 9.05 8.14
N ASP A 8 1.02 8.83 9.18
CA ASP A 8 1.30 7.82 10.20
C ASP A 8 1.27 6.40 9.64
N ALA A 9 0.34 6.08 8.74
CA ALA A 9 0.30 4.79 8.06
C ALA A 9 1.60 4.50 7.27
N LEU A 10 2.17 5.51 6.61
CA LEU A 10 3.45 5.37 5.90
C LEU A 10 4.64 5.30 6.89
N ARG A 11 4.60 6.03 8.01
CA ARG A 11 5.62 5.98 9.07
C ARG A 11 5.64 4.63 9.80
N ASP A 12 4.50 3.98 9.97
CA ASP A 12 4.42 2.62 10.53
C ASP A 12 5.17 1.60 9.66
N LEU A 13 5.24 1.85 8.35
CA LEU A 13 6.06 1.10 7.40
C LEU A 13 7.54 1.53 7.41
N LYS A 14 7.96 2.36 8.39
CA LYS A 14 9.33 2.88 8.58
C LYS A 14 9.79 3.88 7.52
N LEU A 15 8.87 4.46 6.75
CA LEU A 15 9.17 5.58 5.87
C LEU A 15 9.27 6.88 6.69
N THR A 16 10.19 7.75 6.28
CA THR A 16 10.50 9.01 6.96
C THR A 16 10.19 10.21 6.08
N SER A 17 10.36 11.42 6.62
CA SER A 17 10.26 12.66 5.85
C SER A 17 11.31 12.78 4.74
N ASP A 18 12.36 11.98 4.74
CA ASP A 18 13.34 11.92 3.64
C ASP A 18 12.85 11.03 2.49
N ASP A 19 11.89 10.16 2.74
CA ASP A 19 11.40 9.20 1.77
C ASP A 19 10.20 9.72 0.98
N PHE A 20 9.26 10.40 1.64
CA PHE A 20 8.04 10.86 0.98
C PHE A 20 7.60 12.27 1.42
N VAL A 21 6.74 12.87 0.60
CA VAL A 21 6.09 14.16 0.87
C VAL A 21 4.63 14.10 0.45
N VAL A 22 3.75 14.63 1.27
CA VAL A 22 2.35 14.87 0.92
C VAL A 22 2.23 16.27 0.31
N ARG A 23 1.89 16.34 -0.96
CA ARG A 23 1.66 17.59 -1.68
C ARG A 23 0.19 17.96 -1.52
N LEU A 24 -0.06 19.18 -1.06
CA LEU A 24 -1.39 19.70 -0.75
C LEU A 24 -1.76 20.83 -1.70
N SER A 25 -2.98 20.82 -2.20
CA SER A 25 -3.54 21.82 -3.09
C SER A 25 -5.01 22.08 -2.75
N SER A 26 -5.63 23.03 -3.43
CA SER A 26 -7.03 23.39 -3.27
C SER A 26 -7.74 23.53 -4.61
N ARG A 27 -8.82 22.77 -4.78
CA ARG A 27 -9.72 22.92 -5.94
C ARG A 27 -10.40 24.27 -5.94
N ARG A 28 -10.70 24.80 -4.75
CA ARG A 28 -11.31 26.12 -4.62
C ARG A 28 -10.35 27.23 -5.05
N ALA A 29 -9.08 27.16 -4.67
CA ALA A 29 -8.08 28.12 -5.13
C ALA A 29 -7.95 28.15 -6.66
N TRP A 30 -7.99 26.98 -7.29
CA TRP A 30 -8.02 26.87 -8.74
C TRP A 30 -9.30 27.40 -9.36
N GLN A 31 -10.44 27.22 -8.70
CA GLN A 31 -11.71 27.80 -9.13
C GLN A 31 -11.66 29.32 -9.06
N ASP A 32 -11.21 29.87 -7.94
CA ASP A 32 -11.06 31.31 -7.73
C ASP A 32 -10.09 31.91 -8.77
N PHE A 33 -8.96 31.25 -9.06
CA PHE A 33 -8.02 31.65 -10.11
C PHE A 33 -8.70 31.69 -11.48
N PHE A 34 -9.44 30.64 -11.83
CA PHE A 34 -10.11 30.52 -13.11
C PHE A 34 -11.23 31.58 -13.28
N GLU A 35 -12.06 31.75 -12.26
CA GLU A 35 -13.16 32.75 -12.29
C GLU A 35 -12.63 34.19 -12.34
N ASN A 36 -11.62 34.52 -11.52
CA ASN A 36 -10.97 35.83 -11.51
C ASN A 36 -10.26 36.15 -12.83
N GLY A 37 -9.73 35.11 -13.51
CA GLY A 37 -9.17 35.23 -14.85
C GLY A 37 -10.20 35.37 -15.98
N GLY A 38 -11.50 35.43 -15.67
CA GLY A 38 -12.58 35.56 -16.65
C GLY A 38 -13.02 34.23 -17.28
N GLY A 39 -12.67 33.11 -16.69
CA GLY A 39 -13.07 31.77 -17.15
C GLY A 39 -14.59 31.58 -17.08
N LYS A 40 -15.15 30.85 -18.03
CA LYS A 40 -16.60 30.56 -18.08
C LYS A 40 -16.86 29.19 -17.45
N GLU A 41 -17.86 29.07 -16.60
CA GLU A 41 -18.21 27.85 -15.86
C GLU A 41 -18.19 26.56 -16.73
N LYS A 42 -18.76 26.65 -17.95
CA LYS A 42 -18.78 25.51 -18.92
C LYS A 42 -17.39 25.00 -19.31
N ASP A 43 -16.36 25.83 -19.21
CA ASP A 43 -14.99 25.55 -19.62
C ASP A 43 -14.10 25.11 -18.45
N ALA A 44 -14.58 25.24 -17.21
CA ALA A 44 -13.82 24.97 -15.98
C ALA A 44 -13.24 23.55 -15.93
N TYR A 45 -14.04 22.56 -16.30
CA TYR A 45 -13.56 21.17 -16.31
C TYR A 45 -12.42 20.95 -17.32
N GLY A 46 -12.55 21.54 -18.51
CA GLY A 46 -11.49 21.52 -19.54
C GLY A 46 -10.20 22.18 -19.06
N PHE A 47 -10.32 23.32 -18.37
CA PHE A 47 -9.19 24.01 -17.77
C PHE A 47 -8.46 23.11 -16.74
N TYR A 48 -9.18 22.51 -15.81
CA TYR A 48 -8.58 21.62 -14.81
C TYR A 48 -7.91 20.39 -15.42
N GLN A 49 -8.45 19.84 -16.51
CA GLN A 49 -7.82 18.75 -17.23
C GLN A 49 -6.50 19.16 -17.92
N ILE A 50 -6.38 20.41 -18.37
CA ILE A 50 -5.13 20.93 -18.93
C ILE A 50 -4.10 21.05 -17.81
N VAL A 51 -4.48 21.66 -16.68
CA VAL A 51 -3.58 21.82 -15.52
C VAL A 51 -3.10 20.47 -14.99
N ASP A 52 -3.97 19.45 -14.91
CA ASP A 52 -3.59 18.09 -14.45
C ASP A 52 -2.54 17.43 -15.36
N LYS A 53 -2.39 17.89 -16.58
CA LYS A 53 -1.47 17.32 -17.57
C LYS A 53 -0.22 18.17 -17.81
N LEU A 54 -0.09 19.35 -17.20
CA LEU A 54 1.01 20.28 -17.47
C LEU A 54 2.38 19.64 -17.35
N ASP A 55 2.60 18.80 -16.35
CA ASP A 55 3.89 18.14 -16.13
C ASP A 55 4.19 17.00 -17.12
N ARG A 56 3.20 16.58 -17.93
CA ARG A 56 3.29 15.39 -18.81
C ARG A 56 3.07 15.72 -20.28
N GLU A 57 2.57 16.90 -20.59
CA GLU A 57 2.27 17.35 -21.94
C GLU A 57 3.29 18.40 -22.38
N ASP A 58 3.54 18.49 -23.69
CA ASP A 58 4.39 19.54 -24.24
C ASP A 58 3.86 20.93 -23.84
N PRO A 59 4.69 21.81 -23.27
CA PRO A 59 4.28 23.17 -22.85
C PRO A 59 3.62 23.99 -23.95
N ALA A 60 4.05 23.82 -25.23
CA ALA A 60 3.45 24.53 -26.36
C ALA A 60 2.00 24.08 -26.59
N VAL A 61 1.74 22.77 -26.48
CA VAL A 61 0.38 22.20 -26.63
C VAL A 61 -0.53 22.65 -25.50
N SER A 62 -0.04 22.63 -24.26
CA SER A 62 -0.80 23.10 -23.10
C SER A 62 -1.06 24.60 -23.17
N GLY A 63 -0.05 25.39 -23.61
CA GLY A 63 -0.18 26.84 -23.84
C GLY A 63 -1.24 27.18 -24.87
N GLU A 64 -1.29 26.49 -26.01
CA GLU A 64 -2.34 26.68 -27.01
C GLU A 64 -3.75 26.37 -26.49
N LYS A 65 -3.87 25.30 -25.67
CA LYS A 65 -5.17 24.93 -25.06
C LYS A 65 -5.61 25.97 -24.04
N LEU A 66 -4.70 26.46 -23.19
CA LEU A 66 -4.98 27.49 -22.21
C LEU A 66 -5.38 28.81 -22.89
N THR A 67 -4.69 29.21 -23.96
CA THR A 67 -4.98 30.43 -24.73
C THR A 67 -6.41 30.40 -25.28
N LYS A 68 -6.91 29.26 -25.74
CA LYS A 68 -8.30 29.09 -26.19
C LYS A 68 -9.34 29.33 -25.07
N LEU A 69 -8.93 29.17 -23.82
CA LEU A 69 -9.75 29.43 -22.63
C LEU A 69 -9.53 30.83 -22.04
N GLY A 70 -8.64 31.64 -22.65
CA GLY A 70 -8.34 33.01 -22.21
C GLY A 70 -7.23 33.10 -21.16
N PHE A 71 -6.44 32.04 -20.96
CA PHE A 71 -5.32 32.01 -20.00
C PHE A 71 -3.98 31.87 -20.72
N SER A 72 -2.91 32.44 -20.14
CA SER A 72 -1.55 32.14 -20.57
C SER A 72 -0.92 31.06 -19.69
N ILE A 73 0.06 30.35 -20.24
CA ILE A 73 0.80 29.32 -19.49
C ILE A 73 1.63 29.96 -18.37
N GLU A 74 2.11 31.18 -18.59
CA GLU A 74 2.87 31.96 -17.61
C GLU A 74 2.00 32.28 -16.39
N GLN A 75 0.76 32.77 -16.58
CA GLN A 75 -0.17 33.03 -15.47
C GLN A 75 -0.44 31.80 -14.64
N VAL A 76 -0.61 30.64 -15.29
CA VAL A 76 -0.84 29.36 -14.61
C VAL A 76 0.41 28.92 -13.83
N ASN A 77 1.60 29.05 -14.42
CA ASN A 77 2.86 28.72 -13.76
C ASN A 77 3.13 29.66 -12.57
N ASP A 78 2.92 30.98 -12.74
CA ASP A 78 3.06 31.96 -11.65
C ASP A 78 2.15 31.61 -10.47
N PHE A 79 0.92 31.20 -10.73
CA PHE A 79 0.01 30.73 -9.68
C PHE A 79 0.53 29.48 -8.99
N ILE A 80 1.00 28.49 -9.73
CA ILE A 80 1.61 27.26 -9.18
C ILE A 80 2.82 27.59 -8.32
N GLU A 81 3.71 28.45 -8.81
CA GLU A 81 4.96 28.81 -8.15
C GLU A 81 4.77 29.73 -6.95
N SER A 82 3.68 30.49 -6.92
CA SER A 82 3.36 31.35 -5.78
C SER A 82 3.37 30.59 -4.46
N GLY A 83 2.87 29.35 -4.46
CA GLY A 83 2.84 28.48 -3.29
C GLY A 83 2.10 29.07 -2.09
N HIS A 84 1.35 30.18 -2.27
CA HIS A 84 0.67 30.84 -1.18
C HIS A 84 -0.54 30.00 -0.73
N PRO A 85 -0.64 29.66 0.57
CA PRO A 85 -1.77 28.93 1.10
C PRO A 85 -3.02 29.81 1.07
N THR A 86 -4.18 29.22 0.74
CA THR A 86 -5.46 29.80 1.16
C THR A 86 -5.59 29.68 2.68
N ASP A 87 -6.51 30.42 3.29
CA ASP A 87 -6.79 30.33 4.72
C ASP A 87 -7.09 28.87 5.16
N GLU A 88 -7.82 28.13 4.32
CA GLU A 88 -8.16 26.73 4.56
C GLU A 88 -6.88 25.85 4.54
N LEU A 89 -5.98 26.04 3.57
CA LEU A 89 -4.73 25.30 3.50
C LEU A 89 -3.79 25.69 4.64
N ALA A 90 -3.71 26.96 5.00
CA ALA A 90 -2.93 27.43 6.14
C ALA A 90 -3.38 26.79 7.45
N ALA A 91 -4.70 26.71 7.68
CA ALA A 91 -5.27 26.03 8.85
C ALA A 91 -4.93 24.53 8.88
N ILE A 92 -4.97 23.84 7.73
CA ILE A 92 -4.59 22.43 7.61
C ILE A 92 -3.10 22.27 7.92
N ILE A 93 -2.23 23.10 7.35
CA ILE A 93 -0.78 23.04 7.57
C ILE A 93 -0.48 23.27 9.04
N GLY A 94 -1.01 24.33 9.65
CA GLY A 94 -0.79 24.61 11.08
C GLY A 94 -1.26 23.46 11.99
N ASN A 95 -2.33 22.76 11.61
CA ASN A 95 -2.78 21.56 12.35
C ASN A 95 -1.80 20.38 12.21
N ILE A 96 -1.23 20.17 11.02
CA ILE A 96 -0.22 19.13 10.77
C ILE A 96 1.11 19.48 11.48
N GLU A 97 1.54 20.74 11.44
CA GLU A 97 2.72 21.22 12.14
C GLU A 97 2.61 21.07 13.65
N ALA A 98 1.44 21.41 14.23
CA ALA A 98 1.16 21.22 15.64
C ALA A 98 1.26 19.75 16.10
N ARG A 99 1.14 18.79 15.17
CA ARG A 99 1.34 17.35 15.40
C ARG A 99 2.79 16.92 15.23
N GLY A 100 3.71 17.82 14.91
CA GLY A 100 5.11 17.51 14.58
C GLY A 100 5.29 16.81 13.23
N LEU A 101 4.33 16.98 12.31
CA LEU A 101 4.33 16.33 11.00
C LEU A 101 4.60 17.32 9.84
N GLY A 102 5.05 18.54 10.14
CA GLY A 102 5.28 19.60 9.15
C GLY A 102 6.25 19.22 8.04
N ASP A 103 7.31 18.44 8.34
CA ASP A 103 8.32 18.02 7.37
C ASP A 103 7.77 17.08 6.28
N PHE A 104 6.59 16.52 6.49
CA PHE A 104 5.93 15.62 5.54
C PHE A 104 4.99 16.32 4.56
N ILE A 105 4.71 17.62 4.74
CA ILE A 105 3.71 18.32 3.94
C ILE A 105 4.31 19.49 3.14
N LYS A 106 3.77 19.73 1.94
CA LYS A 106 4.17 20.84 1.08
C LYS A 106 2.98 21.30 0.24
N ILE A 107 2.82 22.61 0.06
CA ILE A 107 1.89 23.13 -0.95
C ILE A 107 2.46 22.87 -2.34
N ASP A 108 1.62 22.35 -3.22
CA ASP A 108 1.94 22.18 -4.63
C ASP A 108 0.65 22.25 -5.47
N TYR A 109 0.41 23.40 -6.07
CA TYR A 109 -0.78 23.62 -6.91
C TYR A 109 -0.78 22.83 -8.23
N ARG A 110 0.31 22.11 -8.57
CA ARG A 110 0.30 21.12 -9.66
C ARG A 110 -0.65 19.95 -9.35
N ILE A 111 -0.95 19.72 -8.08
CA ILE A 111 -1.91 18.70 -7.67
C ILE A 111 -3.32 19.27 -7.81
N ILE A 112 -4.02 18.92 -8.88
CA ILE A 112 -5.40 19.35 -9.11
C ILE A 112 -6.38 18.18 -9.05
N ARG A 113 -5.92 16.97 -9.27
CA ARG A 113 -6.68 15.73 -9.38
C ARG A 113 -7.86 15.84 -10.36
N GLY A 114 -7.74 15.24 -11.53
CA GLY A 114 -8.67 15.34 -12.64
C GLY A 114 -10.10 14.82 -12.41
N LEU A 115 -10.45 14.41 -11.18
CA LEU A 115 -11.77 13.92 -10.82
C LEU A 115 -12.71 15.10 -10.50
N ALA A 116 -13.82 15.16 -11.18
CA ALA A 116 -14.75 16.29 -11.12
C ALA A 116 -15.45 16.47 -9.76
N TYR A 117 -15.46 15.47 -8.91
CA TYR A 117 -16.18 15.50 -7.63
C TYR A 117 -15.43 16.21 -6.49
N TYR A 118 -14.12 16.48 -6.62
CA TYR A 118 -13.39 17.25 -5.61
C TYR A 118 -13.78 18.72 -5.63
N ASN A 119 -14.04 19.28 -4.45
CA ASN A 119 -14.48 20.68 -4.29
C ASN A 119 -13.77 21.46 -3.18
N GLY A 120 -12.78 20.87 -2.53
CA GLY A 120 -11.99 21.46 -1.46
C GLY A 120 -10.52 21.12 -1.55
N PRO A 121 -9.83 20.92 -0.41
CA PRO A 121 -8.45 20.46 -0.37
C PRO A 121 -8.30 19.12 -1.09
N VAL A 122 -7.21 18.99 -1.85
CA VAL A 122 -6.76 17.75 -2.50
C VAL A 122 -5.29 17.51 -2.17
N TYR A 123 -4.90 16.26 -2.08
CA TYR A 123 -3.52 15.91 -1.73
C TYR A 123 -3.07 14.60 -2.36
N GLU A 124 -1.78 14.48 -2.56
CA GLU A 124 -1.13 13.26 -3.02
C GLU A 124 0.20 13.05 -2.30
N ALA A 125 0.48 11.82 -1.92
CA ALA A 125 1.77 11.42 -1.37
C ALA A 125 2.69 10.93 -2.48
N PHE A 126 3.91 11.48 -2.54
CA PHE A 126 4.93 11.13 -3.53
C PHE A 126 6.24 10.72 -2.86
N ASP A 127 6.96 9.82 -3.50
CA ASP A 127 8.37 9.58 -3.24
C ASP A 127 9.19 10.86 -3.50
N LYS A 128 10.00 11.29 -2.52
CA LYS A 128 10.85 12.50 -2.66
C LYS A 128 11.93 12.37 -3.73
N ARG A 129 12.34 11.16 -4.10
CA ARG A 129 13.30 10.92 -5.19
C ARG A 129 12.67 11.00 -6.58
N GLY A 130 11.34 11.12 -6.66
CA GLY A 130 10.61 11.33 -7.91
C GLY A 130 10.59 10.14 -8.86
N LYS A 131 10.90 8.93 -8.39
CA LYS A 131 10.96 7.73 -9.22
C LYS A 131 9.59 7.11 -9.50
N PHE A 132 8.66 7.29 -8.58
CA PHE A 132 7.38 6.63 -8.60
C PHE A 132 6.23 7.59 -8.85
N ARG A 133 5.11 7.04 -9.30
CA ARG A 133 3.82 7.74 -9.29
C ARG A 133 3.36 8.00 -7.85
N ALA A 134 2.26 8.74 -7.70
CA ALA A 134 1.67 8.96 -6.39
C ALA A 134 1.43 7.64 -5.65
N ILE A 135 1.87 7.57 -4.38
CA ILE A 135 1.68 6.43 -3.48
C ILE A 135 0.23 6.38 -3.04
N ALA A 136 -0.33 7.55 -2.72
CA ALA A 136 -1.69 7.73 -2.26
C ALA A 136 -2.21 9.08 -2.73
N GLY A 137 -3.53 9.22 -2.78
CA GLY A 137 -4.12 10.49 -3.09
C GLY A 137 -5.58 10.58 -2.67
N GLY A 138 -5.98 11.78 -2.26
CA GLY A 138 -7.30 12.04 -1.72
C GLY A 138 -7.71 13.49 -1.79
N GLY A 139 -8.82 13.81 -1.11
CA GLY A 139 -9.32 15.15 -0.98
C GLY A 139 -10.74 15.20 -0.44
N ARG A 140 -11.32 16.38 -0.45
CA ARG A 140 -12.68 16.67 -0.01
C ARG A 140 -13.65 16.66 -1.19
N TYR A 141 -14.80 16.00 -1.03
CA TYR A 141 -15.81 15.79 -2.06
C TYR A 141 -17.23 15.82 -1.47
N ASP A 142 -17.67 17.00 -1.03
CA ASP A 142 -18.90 17.19 -0.26
C ASP A 142 -20.18 16.82 -1.02
N HIS A 143 -20.14 16.79 -2.35
CA HIS A 143 -21.33 16.53 -3.17
C HIS A 143 -21.43 15.09 -3.69
N LEU A 144 -20.38 14.29 -3.50
CA LEU A 144 -20.33 12.94 -4.07
C LEU A 144 -21.38 12.01 -3.45
N VAL A 145 -21.59 12.08 -2.14
CA VAL A 145 -22.59 11.25 -1.45
C VAL A 145 -23.99 11.55 -1.97
N LYS A 146 -24.33 12.83 -2.17
CA LYS A 146 -25.60 13.24 -2.75
C LYS A 146 -25.78 12.72 -4.17
N LEU A 147 -24.73 12.81 -4.99
CA LEU A 147 -24.77 12.33 -6.37
C LEU A 147 -24.98 10.80 -6.44
N VAL A 148 -24.20 10.03 -5.68
CA VAL A 148 -24.25 8.56 -5.70
C VAL A 148 -25.54 8.02 -5.09
N SER A 149 -26.09 8.71 -4.06
CA SER A 149 -27.34 8.31 -3.44
C SER A 149 -28.60 8.70 -4.24
N GLY A 150 -28.43 9.32 -5.42
CA GLY A 150 -29.57 9.85 -6.20
C GLY A 150 -30.33 10.98 -5.47
N GLY A 151 -29.60 11.80 -4.71
CA GLY A 151 -30.16 12.93 -3.96
C GLY A 151 -30.75 12.59 -2.59
N LYS A 152 -30.69 11.33 -2.17
CA LYS A 152 -31.31 10.88 -0.91
C LYS A 152 -30.54 11.31 0.34
N ASN A 153 -29.23 11.40 0.24
CA ASN A 153 -28.36 11.78 1.35
C ASN A 153 -27.43 12.93 0.93
N ASP A 154 -27.39 13.98 1.70
CA ASP A 154 -26.50 15.14 1.49
C ASP A 154 -25.55 15.24 2.67
N LEU A 155 -24.37 14.63 2.52
CA LEU A 155 -23.35 14.57 3.56
C LEU A 155 -21.99 14.96 2.97
N PRO A 156 -21.25 15.87 3.62
CA PRO A 156 -19.88 16.16 3.23
C PRO A 156 -19.00 14.90 3.44
N ALA A 157 -18.06 14.72 2.54
CA ALA A 157 -17.17 13.57 2.62
C ALA A 157 -15.73 13.93 2.19
N LEU A 158 -14.80 13.19 2.74
CA LEU A 158 -13.38 13.26 2.41
C LEU A 158 -12.74 11.87 2.59
N GLY A 159 -11.68 11.62 1.84
CA GLY A 159 -11.00 10.31 1.90
C GLY A 159 -9.76 10.28 1.02
N PHE A 160 -9.01 9.19 1.12
CA PHE A 160 -7.91 8.88 0.20
C PHE A 160 -7.88 7.41 -0.17
N GLY A 161 -7.27 7.13 -1.32
CA GLY A 161 -6.88 5.78 -1.72
C GLY A 161 -5.36 5.66 -1.78
N MET A 162 -4.83 4.50 -1.40
CA MET A 162 -3.41 4.18 -1.46
C MET A 162 -3.20 2.96 -2.36
N GLY A 163 -2.21 3.04 -3.27
CA GLY A 163 -1.87 1.95 -4.18
C GLY A 163 -0.82 1.02 -3.59
N ASP A 164 -1.12 -0.26 -3.48
CA ASP A 164 -0.22 -1.29 -2.95
C ASP A 164 1.02 -1.51 -3.82
N VAL A 165 0.89 -1.44 -5.15
CA VAL A 165 2.00 -1.67 -6.08
C VAL A 165 3.10 -0.62 -5.93
N VAL A 166 2.74 0.68 -5.97
CA VAL A 166 3.70 1.78 -5.83
C VAL A 166 4.34 1.76 -4.46
N LEU A 167 3.56 1.50 -3.42
CA LEU A 167 4.04 1.38 -2.04
C LEU A 167 5.03 0.22 -1.91
N ALA A 168 4.71 -0.96 -2.45
CA ALA A 168 5.61 -2.12 -2.41
C ALA A 168 6.95 -1.85 -3.11
N GLU A 169 6.93 -1.18 -4.28
CA GLU A 169 8.16 -0.82 -4.99
C GLU A 169 9.00 0.20 -4.20
N LEU A 170 8.37 1.17 -3.56
CA LEU A 170 9.06 2.12 -2.68
C LEU A 170 9.72 1.40 -1.49
N LEU A 171 8.99 0.52 -0.81
CA LEU A 171 9.51 -0.25 0.32
C LEU A 171 10.68 -1.15 -0.10
N LYS A 172 10.61 -1.79 -1.27
CA LYS A 172 11.73 -2.57 -1.83
C LYS A 172 12.96 -1.71 -2.05
N GLU A 173 12.79 -0.55 -2.68
CA GLU A 173 13.91 0.37 -2.95
C GLU A 173 14.56 0.87 -1.66
N ARG A 174 13.80 1.05 -0.58
CA ARG A 174 14.30 1.47 0.73
C ARG A 174 14.83 0.31 1.58
N GLY A 175 14.71 -0.95 1.11
CA GLY A 175 15.09 -2.13 1.89
C GLY A 175 14.20 -2.36 3.12
N LEU A 176 12.97 -1.84 3.09
CA LEU A 176 12.01 -1.89 4.20
C LEU A 176 11.00 -3.02 4.08
N VAL A 177 11.08 -3.83 3.01
CA VAL A 177 10.23 -5.02 2.90
C VAL A 177 10.60 -6.00 4.00
N PRO A 178 9.67 -6.35 4.89
CA PRO A 178 9.97 -7.31 5.95
C PRO A 178 10.35 -8.64 5.32
N SER A 179 11.40 -9.27 5.87
CA SER A 179 11.71 -10.66 5.53
C SER A 179 10.58 -11.53 6.06
N LEU A 180 9.62 -11.83 5.21
CA LEU A 180 8.57 -12.80 5.50
C LEU A 180 9.12 -14.22 5.32
N GLY A 181 10.28 -14.48 5.92
CA GLY A 181 10.77 -15.84 6.04
C GLY A 181 9.72 -16.66 6.78
N GLN A 182 8.89 -17.38 6.04
CA GLN A 182 8.07 -18.41 6.65
C GLN A 182 9.06 -19.46 7.18
N VAL A 183 9.34 -19.38 8.46
CA VAL A 183 9.96 -20.51 9.16
C VAL A 183 8.83 -21.49 9.40
N LEU A 184 8.77 -22.52 8.59
CA LEU A 184 7.87 -23.62 8.81
C LEU A 184 8.50 -24.51 9.89
N ASP A 185 7.83 -24.71 11.01
CA ASP A 185 8.36 -25.54 12.07
C ASP A 185 8.50 -27.00 11.60
N ALA A 186 7.47 -27.54 10.96
CA ALA A 186 7.46 -28.91 10.52
C ALA A 186 6.81 -29.15 9.16
N PHE A 187 7.40 -29.99 8.35
CA PHE A 187 6.78 -30.59 7.17
C PHE A 187 6.54 -32.08 7.44
N VAL A 188 5.28 -32.51 7.46
CA VAL A 188 4.91 -33.91 7.63
C VAL A 188 4.91 -34.58 6.26
N GLN A 189 5.94 -35.37 5.99
CA GLN A 189 6.10 -36.12 4.75
C GLN A 189 5.22 -37.39 4.80
N ILE A 190 4.44 -37.60 3.75
CA ILE A 190 3.63 -38.82 3.56
C ILE A 190 4.34 -39.71 2.54
N ALA A 191 5.22 -40.59 3.02
CA ALA A 191 5.98 -41.52 2.19
C ALA A 191 5.14 -42.75 1.79
N ASP A 192 4.24 -43.18 2.69
CA ASP A 192 3.29 -44.25 2.48
C ASP A 192 1.85 -43.72 2.60
N GLU A 193 1.10 -43.87 1.53
CA GLU A 193 -0.30 -43.39 1.48
C GLU A 193 -1.25 -44.16 2.45
N SER A 194 -0.87 -45.36 2.85
CA SER A 194 -1.62 -46.11 3.86
C SER A 194 -1.58 -45.43 5.25
N LEU A 195 -0.55 -44.64 5.50
CA LEU A 195 -0.37 -43.84 6.72
C LEU A 195 -0.89 -42.40 6.61
N ARG A 196 -1.53 -42.02 5.49
CA ARG A 196 -2.03 -40.64 5.28
C ARG A 196 -2.93 -40.17 6.41
N ASN A 197 -3.92 -40.94 6.80
CA ASN A 197 -4.85 -40.52 7.86
C ASN A 197 -4.13 -40.32 9.21
N ALA A 198 -3.20 -41.19 9.56
CA ALA A 198 -2.40 -41.03 10.77
C ALA A 198 -1.47 -39.78 10.68
N SER A 199 -0.88 -39.53 9.51
CA SER A 199 -0.08 -38.33 9.25
C SER A 199 -0.91 -37.04 9.37
N LEU A 200 -2.16 -37.04 8.88
CA LEU A 200 -3.05 -35.90 9.05
C LEU A 200 -3.44 -35.68 10.52
N GLY A 201 -3.61 -36.76 11.30
CA GLY A 201 -3.79 -36.67 12.75
C GLY A 201 -2.61 -35.98 13.43
N LEU A 202 -1.37 -36.38 13.06
CA LEU A 202 -0.16 -35.73 13.56
C LEU A 202 -0.08 -34.24 13.15
N VAL A 203 -0.40 -33.91 11.90
CA VAL A 203 -0.43 -32.49 11.44
C VAL A 203 -1.37 -31.68 12.33
N GLN A 204 -2.57 -32.19 12.58
CA GLN A 204 -3.54 -31.48 13.43
C GLN A 204 -3.04 -31.33 14.86
N GLN A 205 -2.43 -32.36 15.41
CA GLN A 205 -1.85 -32.32 16.77
C GLN A 205 -0.71 -31.27 16.86
N LEU A 206 0.20 -31.23 15.89
CA LEU A 206 1.30 -30.25 15.85
C LEU A 206 0.74 -28.83 15.76
N ARG A 207 -0.24 -28.57 14.91
CA ARG A 207 -0.89 -27.27 14.78
C ARG A 207 -1.60 -26.83 16.06
N GLN A 208 -2.26 -27.74 16.78
CA GLN A 208 -2.87 -27.45 18.08
C GLN A 208 -1.88 -27.04 19.16
N THR A 209 -0.61 -27.42 19.02
CA THR A 209 0.46 -27.02 19.93
C THR A 209 1.17 -25.74 19.51
N GLY A 210 0.67 -25.06 18.45
CA GLY A 210 1.19 -23.78 17.94
C GLY A 210 2.30 -23.92 16.92
N LEU A 211 2.66 -25.15 16.49
CA LEU A 211 3.69 -25.35 15.46
C LEU A 211 3.12 -25.13 14.06
N SER A 212 3.76 -24.29 13.27
CA SER A 212 3.45 -24.11 11.86
C SER A 212 3.80 -25.40 11.10
N THR A 213 2.79 -26.05 10.53
CA THR A 213 2.96 -27.39 9.96
C THR A 213 2.30 -27.50 8.60
N GLU A 214 3.05 -28.00 7.62
CA GLU A 214 2.60 -28.29 6.25
C GLU A 214 2.74 -29.77 5.92
N TYR A 215 2.01 -30.19 4.89
CA TYR A 215 2.04 -31.55 4.36
C TYR A 215 1.60 -31.56 2.89
N PRO A 216 1.86 -32.65 2.11
CA PRO A 216 1.43 -32.72 0.72
C PRO A 216 -0.09 -32.93 0.62
N LEU A 217 -0.79 -31.99 -0.02
CA LEU A 217 -2.24 -32.07 -0.25
C LEU A 217 -2.62 -33.20 -1.21
N ILE A 218 -1.73 -33.52 -2.13
CA ILE A 218 -1.89 -34.60 -3.12
C ILE A 218 -0.74 -35.62 -3.00
N LYS A 219 -0.95 -36.84 -3.49
CA LYS A 219 0.09 -37.86 -3.55
C LYS A 219 1.31 -37.36 -4.34
N ALA A 220 2.49 -37.41 -3.74
CA ALA A 220 3.74 -37.01 -4.33
C ALA A 220 4.88 -37.93 -3.89
N LYS A 221 5.92 -38.07 -4.74
CA LYS A 221 7.13 -38.85 -4.39
C LYS A 221 7.85 -38.19 -3.20
N PRO A 222 8.46 -38.97 -2.27
CA PRO A 222 9.19 -38.45 -1.12
C PRO A 222 10.21 -37.37 -1.44
N ASP A 223 10.97 -37.50 -2.54
CA ASP A 223 11.96 -36.51 -2.95
C ASP A 223 11.36 -35.17 -3.31
N LYS A 224 10.17 -35.16 -3.96
CA LYS A 224 9.45 -33.92 -4.27
C LYS A 224 8.92 -33.25 -2.99
N GLN A 225 8.48 -34.04 -2.03
CA GLN A 225 8.02 -33.56 -0.73
C GLN A 225 9.18 -32.95 0.08
N LEU A 226 10.34 -33.61 0.11
CA LEU A 226 11.56 -33.06 0.73
C LEU A 226 11.97 -31.74 0.07
N LYS A 227 11.98 -31.68 -1.26
CA LYS A 227 12.26 -30.43 -1.98
C LYS A 227 11.30 -29.31 -1.56
N ARG A 228 10.03 -29.63 -1.44
CA ARG A 228 9.02 -28.66 -0.99
C ARG A 228 9.24 -28.21 0.46
N ALA A 229 9.59 -29.13 1.36
CA ALA A 229 9.95 -28.79 2.73
C ALA A 229 11.12 -27.80 2.81
N LEU A 230 12.15 -28.00 1.99
CA LEU A 230 13.32 -27.11 1.89
C LEU A 230 12.94 -25.74 1.30
N GLU A 231 12.10 -25.70 0.26
CA GLU A 231 11.59 -24.45 -0.33
C GLU A 231 10.78 -23.61 0.68
N LEU A 232 10.09 -24.28 1.61
CA LEU A 232 9.32 -23.66 2.68
C LEU A 232 10.17 -23.32 3.92
N ASN A 233 11.46 -23.56 3.87
CA ASN A 233 12.39 -23.39 5.01
C ASN A 233 11.89 -24.12 6.26
N ALA A 234 11.38 -25.35 6.11
CA ALA A 234 10.96 -26.16 7.24
C ALA A 234 12.16 -26.52 8.12
N LYS A 235 12.05 -26.32 9.44
CA LYS A 235 13.06 -26.75 10.41
C LYS A 235 13.11 -28.28 10.50
N TRP A 236 11.92 -28.91 10.54
CA TRP A 236 11.78 -30.35 10.73
C TRP A 236 11.06 -31.04 9.56
N LEU A 237 11.58 -32.19 9.14
CA LEU A 237 10.86 -33.13 8.28
C LEU A 237 10.42 -34.32 9.14
N VAL A 238 9.15 -34.60 9.22
CA VAL A 238 8.58 -35.71 10.01
C VAL A 238 7.91 -36.70 9.08
N THR A 239 8.30 -37.97 9.17
CA THR A 239 7.76 -39.04 8.34
C THR A 239 7.31 -40.20 9.24
N LEU A 240 6.03 -40.58 9.16
CA LEU A 240 5.57 -41.78 9.87
C LEU A 240 6.15 -43.02 9.21
N GLU A 241 6.77 -43.87 10.03
CA GLU A 241 7.24 -45.21 9.62
C GLU A 241 6.16 -46.27 9.83
N ASN A 242 5.34 -46.08 10.87
CA ASN A 242 4.17 -46.91 11.18
C ASN A 242 3.24 -46.16 12.15
N ALA A 243 2.20 -46.81 12.68
CA ALA A 243 1.20 -46.22 13.56
C ALA A 243 1.75 -45.69 14.89
N THR A 244 2.95 -46.07 15.31
CA THR A 244 3.51 -45.75 16.64
C THR A 244 4.86 -45.05 16.59
N ARG A 245 5.51 -44.97 15.44
CA ARG A 245 6.85 -44.40 15.27
C ARG A 245 6.94 -43.43 14.12
N ALA A 246 7.70 -42.37 14.33
CA ALA A 246 7.98 -41.36 13.32
C ALA A 246 9.49 -41.12 13.25
N ARG A 247 9.96 -40.94 12.04
CA ARG A 247 11.32 -40.45 11.74
C ARG A 247 11.26 -38.94 11.74
N VAL A 248 12.10 -38.29 12.53
CA VAL A 248 12.20 -36.82 12.68
C VAL A 248 13.61 -36.42 12.24
N LYS A 249 13.66 -35.58 11.20
CA LYS A 249 14.91 -35.08 10.64
C LYS A 249 14.96 -33.57 10.76
N ASN A 250 15.98 -33.04 11.41
CA ASN A 250 16.30 -31.63 11.38
C ASN A 250 16.92 -31.28 10.02
N LEU A 251 16.32 -30.35 9.28
CA LEU A 251 16.79 -30.01 7.93
C LEU A 251 17.98 -29.03 7.93
N GLU A 252 18.25 -28.36 9.05
CA GLU A 252 19.39 -27.46 9.24
C GLU A 252 20.62 -28.26 9.69
N THR A 253 20.52 -28.97 10.82
CA THR A 253 21.65 -29.75 11.41
C THR A 253 21.88 -31.10 10.74
N ARG A 254 20.88 -31.59 9.98
CA ARG A 254 20.84 -32.94 9.36
C ARG A 254 20.74 -34.08 10.34
N GLU A 255 20.55 -33.83 11.62
CA GLU A 255 20.25 -34.87 12.60
C GLU A 255 18.95 -35.60 12.22
N ASP A 256 18.99 -36.92 12.38
CA ASP A 256 17.91 -37.80 11.93
C ASP A 256 17.74 -38.93 12.98
N LYS A 257 16.52 -39.00 13.54
CA LYS A 257 16.21 -39.98 14.58
C LYS A 257 14.79 -40.53 14.42
N THR A 258 14.61 -41.80 14.81
CA THR A 258 13.28 -42.42 14.90
C THR A 258 12.82 -42.41 16.34
N ILE A 259 11.67 -41.84 16.63
CA ILE A 259 11.10 -41.71 17.98
C ILE A 259 9.68 -42.24 18.02
N SER A 260 9.14 -42.38 19.22
CA SER A 260 7.72 -42.68 19.41
C SER A 260 6.84 -41.53 18.88
N LEU A 261 5.72 -41.86 18.26
CA LEU A 261 4.78 -40.86 17.72
C LEU A 261 4.27 -39.88 18.82
N VAL A 262 4.13 -40.37 20.06
CA VAL A 262 3.67 -39.52 21.19
C VAL A 262 4.73 -38.48 21.61
N ASP A 263 6.01 -38.72 21.32
CA ASP A 263 7.12 -37.83 21.68
C ASP A 263 7.43 -36.79 20.61
N VAL A 264 6.82 -36.89 19.41
CA VAL A 264 7.14 -36.00 18.28
C VAL A 264 6.92 -34.56 18.66
N THR A 265 5.78 -34.23 19.28
CA THR A 265 5.44 -32.85 19.61
C THR A 265 6.43 -32.19 20.58
N SER A 266 6.91 -32.92 21.58
CA SER A 266 7.92 -32.42 22.52
C SER A 266 9.28 -32.28 21.84
N ALA A 267 9.67 -33.25 21.03
CA ALA A 267 10.98 -33.25 20.32
C ALA A 267 11.11 -32.15 19.25
N LEU A 268 10.01 -31.55 18.78
CA LEU A 268 10.03 -30.46 17.81
C LEU A 268 10.07 -29.07 18.47
N LYS A 269 9.81 -28.98 19.76
CA LYS A 269 9.84 -27.74 20.54
C LYS A 269 11.20 -27.38 21.12
N ASP A 270 12.06 -28.38 21.23
CA ASP A 270 13.46 -28.26 21.67
C ASP A 270 14.36 -27.91 20.46
#